data_f081fa0724fa2c90d485c508fe024dc7
#
_entry.id   f081fa0724fa2c90d485c508fe024dc7
#
_cell.length_a   1.000
_cell.length_b   1.000
_cell.length_c   1.000
_cell.angle_alpha   90.00
_cell.angle_beta   90.00
_cell.angle_gamma   90.00
#
_symmetry.space_group_name_H-M   'P 1'
#
loop_
_entity.id
_entity.type
_entity.pdbx_description
1 polymer ?
#
loop_
_entity_poly.entity_id
_entity_poly.type
_entity_poly.pdbx_seq_one_letter_code
_entity_poly.pdbx_strand_id
1 'polypeptide(L)'
;MAYEFVKTERRGPILIVTMNRPEVYNAVHAPMHNEMSRVWDDFAADDDLWVAVLTGAGDKAFSAGNDLKYTAQGGKGTPPPTGFAGLSTRFDLEKPLIAAVNG
;
A
#
# COMPACT_ATOMS: atom_id res chain seq x y z
N MET A 1 -2.39 -2.78 -14.34
CA MET A 1 -1.22 -3.57 -13.97
C MET A 1 -1.53 -4.43 -12.76
N ALA A 2 -1.11 -5.67 -12.77
CA ALA A 2 -1.35 -6.58 -11.67
C ALA A 2 -0.23 -6.47 -10.63
N TYR A 3 -0.62 -6.47 -9.35
CA TYR A 3 0.30 -6.50 -8.23
C TYR A 3 0.14 -7.82 -7.49
N GLU A 4 1.18 -8.27 -6.82
CA GLU A 4 1.16 -9.55 -6.10
C GLU A 4 0.61 -9.38 -4.68
N PHE A 5 0.99 -8.30 -3.99
CA PHE A 5 0.69 -8.10 -2.57
C PHE A 5 -0.33 -7.01 -2.31
N VAL A 6 -0.81 -6.37 -3.34
CA VAL A 6 -1.76 -5.25 -3.25
C VAL A 6 -2.84 -5.45 -4.30
N LYS A 7 -4.08 -5.22 -3.93
CA LYS A 7 -5.20 -5.19 -4.87
C LYS A 7 -5.64 -3.75 -5.10
N THR A 8 -6.01 -3.44 -6.33
CA THR A 8 -6.55 -2.13 -6.66
C THR A 8 -7.90 -2.28 -7.34
N GLU A 9 -8.82 -1.39 -7.02
CA GLU A 9 -10.13 -1.34 -7.63
C GLU A 9 -10.49 0.12 -7.90
N ARG A 10 -11.08 0.38 -9.06
CA ARG A 10 -11.54 1.73 -9.43
C ARG A 10 -13.05 1.79 -9.31
N ARG A 11 -13.56 2.82 -8.64
CA ARG A 11 -14.98 3.13 -8.55
C ARG A 11 -15.17 4.61 -8.89
N GLY A 12 -15.41 4.91 -10.17
CA GLY A 12 -15.46 6.30 -10.61
C GLY A 12 -14.13 7.00 -10.36
N PRO A 13 -14.11 8.14 -9.67
CA PRO A 13 -12.88 8.87 -9.37
C PRO A 13 -12.13 8.32 -8.14
N ILE A 14 -12.59 7.21 -7.56
CA ILE A 14 -12.04 6.63 -6.33
C ILE A 14 -11.18 5.43 -6.68
N LEU A 15 -9.96 5.41 -6.15
CA LEU A 15 -9.10 4.23 -6.18
C LEU A 15 -9.13 3.56 -4.82
N ILE A 16 -9.52 2.30 -4.77
CA ILE A 16 -9.47 1.51 -3.54
C ILE A 16 -8.25 0.62 -3.60
N VAL A 17 -7.36 0.79 -2.62
CA VAL A 17 -6.10 0.05 -2.52
C VAL A 17 -6.18 -0.84 -1.29
N THR A 18 -6.07 -2.14 -1.50
CA THR A 18 -6.17 -3.13 -0.44
C THR A 18 -4.84 -3.83 -0.24
N MET A 19 -4.28 -3.69 0.95
CA MET A 19 -3.09 -4.47 1.35
C MET A 19 -3.53 -5.93 1.49
N ASN A 20 -2.89 -6.84 0.74
CA ASN A 20 -3.39 -8.20 0.56
C ASN A 20 -2.36 -9.24 0.99
N ARG A 21 -2.04 -9.25 2.28
CA ARG A 21 -1.27 -10.31 2.93
C ARG A 21 -1.96 -10.71 4.24
N PRO A 22 -3.24 -11.15 4.17
CA PRO A 22 -4.00 -11.42 5.40
C PRO A 22 -3.41 -12.54 6.25
N GLU A 23 -2.66 -13.48 5.65
CA GLU A 23 -1.99 -14.57 6.35
C GLU A 23 -0.92 -14.09 7.33
N VAL A 24 -0.43 -12.86 7.17
CA VAL A 24 0.53 -12.22 8.08
C VAL A 24 0.00 -10.87 8.58
N TYR A 25 -1.32 -10.75 8.71
CA TYR A 25 -2.00 -9.55 9.20
C TYR A 25 -1.63 -8.28 8.41
N ASN A 26 -1.43 -8.46 7.10
CA ASN A 26 -1.07 -7.38 6.17
C ASN A 26 0.21 -6.65 6.57
N ALA A 27 1.18 -7.38 7.15
CA ALA A 27 2.51 -6.86 7.40
C ALA A 27 3.20 -6.52 6.08
N VAL A 28 3.95 -5.43 6.06
CA VAL A 28 4.54 -4.88 4.83
C VAL A 28 6.02 -5.24 4.78
N HIS A 29 6.42 -5.93 3.69
CA HIS A 29 7.81 -6.27 3.40
C HIS A 29 8.30 -5.47 2.20
N ALA A 30 9.60 -5.59 1.88
CA ALA A 30 10.20 -4.76 0.84
C ALA A 30 9.48 -4.84 -0.52
N PRO A 31 9.13 -6.03 -1.05
CA PRO A 31 8.39 -6.08 -2.32
C PRO A 31 7.05 -5.35 -2.27
N MET A 32 6.34 -5.41 -1.14
CA MET A 32 5.05 -4.73 -0.98
C MET A 32 5.23 -3.21 -0.89
N HIS A 33 6.27 -2.73 -0.21
CA HIS A 33 6.59 -1.29 -0.20
C HIS A 33 6.77 -0.77 -1.62
N ASN A 34 7.50 -1.52 -2.45
CA ASN A 34 7.76 -1.12 -3.83
C ASN A 34 6.49 -1.13 -4.68
N GLU A 35 5.62 -2.14 -4.49
CA GLU A 35 4.32 -2.18 -5.18
C GLU A 35 3.46 -0.98 -4.80
N MET A 36 3.38 -0.67 -3.50
CA MET A 36 2.58 0.46 -3.03
C MET A 36 3.10 1.78 -3.56
N SER A 37 4.44 1.94 -3.64
CA SER A 37 5.01 3.14 -4.23
C SER A 37 4.57 3.33 -5.68
N ARG A 38 4.53 2.25 -6.47
CA ARG A 38 4.05 2.31 -7.86
C ARG A 38 2.56 2.63 -7.94
N VAL A 39 1.77 2.09 -7.02
CA VAL A 39 0.34 2.40 -6.94
C VAL A 39 0.13 3.89 -6.75
N TRP A 40 0.87 4.51 -5.82
CA TRP A 40 0.73 5.94 -5.54
C TRP A 40 1.24 6.79 -6.68
N ASP A 41 2.32 6.36 -7.38
CA ASP A 41 2.79 7.06 -8.57
C ASP A 41 1.71 7.08 -9.66
N ASP A 42 1.10 5.93 -9.92
CA ASP A 42 0.03 5.82 -10.93
C ASP A 42 -1.20 6.63 -10.53
N PHE A 43 -1.57 6.59 -9.25
CA PHE A 43 -2.68 7.38 -8.73
C PHE A 43 -2.44 8.88 -8.90
N ALA A 44 -1.24 9.34 -8.55
CA ALA A 44 -0.89 10.76 -8.66
C ALA A 44 -0.94 11.25 -10.12
N ALA A 45 -0.56 10.39 -11.07
CA ALA A 45 -0.50 10.74 -12.48
C ALA A 45 -1.83 10.60 -13.23
N ASP A 46 -2.82 9.93 -12.64
CA ASP A 46 -4.08 9.62 -13.31
C ASP A 46 -5.13 10.70 -13.02
N ASP A 47 -5.41 11.55 -14.02
CA ASP A 47 -6.34 12.66 -13.87
C ASP A 47 -7.79 12.24 -13.60
N ASP A 48 -8.13 10.99 -13.90
CA ASP A 48 -9.46 10.44 -13.64
C ASP A 48 -9.65 9.98 -12.21
N LEU A 49 -8.57 9.88 -11.44
CA LEU A 49 -8.61 9.48 -10.03
C LEU A 49 -8.40 10.71 -9.15
N TRP A 50 -9.33 10.94 -8.22
CA TRP A 50 -9.36 12.11 -7.36
C TRP A 50 -9.03 11.82 -5.91
N VAL A 51 -9.35 10.61 -5.45
CA VAL A 51 -9.14 10.21 -4.06
C VAL A 51 -8.80 8.73 -4.00
N ALA A 52 -7.94 8.34 -3.07
CA ALA A 52 -7.64 6.94 -2.82
C ALA A 52 -8.08 6.55 -1.40
N VAL A 53 -8.54 5.30 -1.27
CA VAL A 53 -8.88 4.70 0.01
C VAL A 53 -7.93 3.52 0.22
N LEU A 54 -7.22 3.50 1.33
CA LEU A 54 -6.32 2.41 1.70
C LEU A 54 -6.96 1.58 2.80
N THR A 55 -7.05 0.28 2.58
CA THR A 55 -7.60 -0.66 3.56
C THR A 55 -6.79 -1.96 3.57
N GLY A 56 -7.07 -2.86 4.51
CA GLY A 56 -6.44 -4.16 4.60
C GLY A 56 -7.39 -5.29 4.23
N ALA A 57 -6.89 -6.34 3.60
CA ALA A 57 -7.67 -7.52 3.29
C ALA A 57 -8.02 -8.30 4.55
N GLY A 58 -9.19 -8.93 4.55
CA GLY A 58 -9.67 -9.73 5.67
C GLY A 58 -10.32 -8.90 6.75
N ASP A 59 -10.56 -9.54 7.90
CA ASP A 59 -11.31 -8.95 9.00
C ASP A 59 -10.48 -8.82 10.30
N LYS A 60 -9.18 -9.13 10.24
CA LYS A 60 -8.34 -9.20 11.44
C LYS A 60 -7.43 -8.01 11.63
N ALA A 61 -6.91 -7.44 10.57
CA ALA A 61 -5.97 -6.33 10.67
C ALA A 61 -5.99 -5.44 9.44
N PHE A 62 -5.84 -4.15 9.68
CA PHE A 62 -5.51 -3.19 8.63
C PHE A 62 -4.09 -3.47 8.14
N SER A 63 -3.11 -3.34 9.03
CA SER A 63 -1.72 -3.73 8.80
C SER A 63 -1.01 -3.90 10.13
N ALA A 64 -0.19 -4.94 10.23
CA ALA A 64 0.66 -5.14 11.41
C ALA A 64 1.97 -4.32 11.34
N GLY A 65 2.14 -3.54 10.28
CA GLY A 65 3.33 -2.71 10.11
C GLY A 65 4.45 -3.47 9.40
N ASN A 66 5.70 -3.20 9.78
CA ASN A 66 6.84 -3.82 9.14
C ASN A 66 6.88 -5.35 9.39
N ASP A 67 7.20 -6.11 8.35
CA ASP A 67 7.30 -7.56 8.45
C ASP A 67 8.63 -7.96 9.07
N LEU A 68 8.62 -8.12 10.39
CA LEU A 68 9.81 -8.48 11.16
C LEU A 68 10.30 -9.89 10.83
N LYS A 69 9.39 -10.80 10.53
CA LYS A 69 9.74 -12.19 10.19
C LYS A 69 10.49 -12.25 8.87
N TYR A 70 10.06 -11.50 7.89
CA TYR A 70 10.75 -11.38 6.60
C TYR A 70 12.18 -10.89 6.80
N THR A 71 12.36 -9.83 7.59
CA THR A 71 13.68 -9.28 7.92
C THR A 71 14.52 -10.28 8.69
N ALA A 72 13.95 -10.96 9.69
CA ALA A 72 14.66 -11.93 10.52
C ALA A 72 15.11 -13.17 9.73
N GLN A 73 14.41 -13.52 8.65
CA GLN A 73 14.76 -14.63 7.78
C GLN A 73 15.75 -14.24 6.67
N GLY A 74 16.40 -13.06 6.79
CA GLY A 74 17.36 -12.59 5.82
C GLY A 74 16.76 -11.89 4.62
N GLY A 75 15.48 -11.51 4.70
CA GLY A 75 14.85 -10.74 3.67
C GLY A 75 15.58 -9.42 3.45
N LYS A 76 15.85 -9.10 2.20
CA LYS A 76 16.60 -7.91 1.81
C LYS A 76 15.73 -6.97 1.01
N GLY A 77 16.10 -5.72 1.07
CA GLY A 77 15.46 -4.66 0.31
C GLY A 77 15.48 -3.39 1.12
N THR A 78 15.54 -2.30 0.43
CA THR A 78 15.42 -0.99 1.03
C THR A 78 14.02 -0.45 0.76
N PRO A 79 13.47 0.36 1.66
CA PRO A 79 12.23 1.07 1.35
C PRO A 79 12.42 1.90 0.08
N PRO A 80 11.36 2.11 -0.71
CA PRO A 80 11.45 3.02 -1.85
C PRO A 80 11.75 4.44 -1.36
N PRO A 81 12.21 5.35 -2.25
CA PRO A 81 12.46 6.74 -1.86
C PRO A 81 11.26 7.42 -1.21
N THR A 82 10.05 6.93 -1.47
CA THR A 82 8.81 7.45 -0.88
C THR A 82 8.51 6.87 0.50
N GLY A 83 9.37 5.99 1.03
CA GLY A 83 9.32 5.51 2.40
C GLY A 83 8.37 4.35 2.63
N PHE A 84 8.00 4.15 3.89
CA PHE A 84 7.13 3.05 4.32
C PHE A 84 5.78 3.11 3.58
N ALA A 85 5.37 1.98 3.01
CA ALA A 85 4.15 1.86 2.19
C ALA A 85 4.12 2.85 1.01
N GLY A 86 5.29 3.36 0.62
CA GLY A 86 5.38 4.37 -0.43
C GLY A 86 4.82 5.73 -0.04
N LEU A 87 4.60 5.99 1.25
CA LEU A 87 3.88 7.17 1.73
C LEU A 87 4.63 8.04 2.72
N SER A 88 5.43 7.43 3.61
CA SER A 88 5.94 8.16 4.79
C SER A 88 6.84 9.35 4.44
N THR A 89 7.45 9.35 3.26
CA THR A 89 8.25 10.47 2.76
C THR A 89 7.72 11.04 1.45
N ARG A 90 6.45 10.77 1.13
CA ARG A 90 5.81 11.26 -0.09
C ARG A 90 5.05 12.55 0.22
N PHE A 91 5.72 13.67 0.03
CA PHE A 91 5.16 15.00 0.32
C PHE A 91 4.62 15.71 -0.93
N ASP A 92 4.76 15.10 -2.09
CA ASP A 92 4.34 15.68 -3.38
C ASP A 92 2.95 15.22 -3.83
N LEU A 93 2.31 14.35 -3.05
CA LEU A 93 0.97 13.85 -3.39
C LEU A 93 -0.08 14.89 -2.97
N GLU A 94 -0.75 15.48 -3.95
CA GLU A 94 -1.74 16.55 -3.72
C GLU A 94 -3.16 16.03 -3.59
N LYS A 95 -3.41 14.77 -3.93
CA LYS A 95 -4.74 14.16 -3.87
C LYS A 95 -5.01 13.58 -2.48
N PRO A 96 -6.25 13.65 -1.99
CA PRO A 96 -6.59 13.07 -0.69
C PRO A 96 -6.39 11.56 -0.65
N LEU A 97 -5.92 11.08 0.48
CA LEU A 97 -5.76 9.65 0.76
C LEU A 97 -6.42 9.37 2.10
N ILE A 98 -7.36 8.43 2.11
CA ILE A 98 -8.14 8.09 3.29
C ILE A 98 -7.79 6.67 3.72
N ALA A 99 -7.43 6.51 5.00
CA ALA A 99 -7.22 5.18 5.56
C ALA A 99 -8.54 4.66 6.12
N ALA A 100 -9.03 3.55 5.55
CA ALA A 100 -10.19 2.83 6.08
C ALA A 100 -9.65 1.70 6.96
N VAL A 101 -9.40 2.02 8.21
CA VAL A 101 -8.77 1.10 9.16
C VAL A 101 -9.78 0.06 9.63
N ASN A 102 -9.49 -1.21 9.32
CA ASN A 102 -10.31 -2.36 9.68
C ASN A 102 -9.52 -3.31 10.59
N GLY A 103 -10.18 -3.87 11.56
CA GLY A 103 -9.54 -4.83 12.47
C GLY A 103 -8.80 -4.26 13.67
#